data_b55720a996d24858699675437e4cf6fe
#
_entry.id   b55720a996d24858699675437e4cf6fe
#
_cell.length_a   1.000
_cell.length_b   1.000
_cell.length_c   1.000
_cell.angle_alpha   90.00
_cell.angle_beta   90.00
_cell.angle_gamma   90.00
#
_symmetry.space_group_name_H-M   'P 1'
#
loop_
_entity.id
_entity.type
_entity.pdbx_description
1 polymer ?
#
loop_
_entity_poly.entity_id
_entity_poly.type
_entity_poly.pdbx_seq_one_letter_code
_entity_poly.pdbx_strand_id
1 'polypeptide(L)'
;MNKNRFTVSATAGIVVVLLLMGGIGMNNILFNTGYAQSATLGEPIFVEKGGDTIKREIGPNTTQYTFTSNGTMNGNIEYSKAGEYVSISKGNNMTFDQGHGVLTTKDGSEAANYTFIEVSNGTAYQGASAYSTNSTGKLSSLNNILVIFKGPTNESGNYALEQWHWN
;
A
#
# COMPACT_ATOMS: atom_id res chain seq x y z
N MET A 1 -12.77 54.53 -11.57
CA MET A 1 -13.22 53.10 -11.69
C MET A 1 -11.97 52.22 -11.82
N ASN A 2 -11.49 51.73 -10.66
CA ASN A 2 -10.31 50.87 -10.61
C ASN A 2 -10.76 49.39 -10.56
N LYS A 3 -10.44 48.64 -11.59
CA LYS A 3 -10.64 47.20 -11.63
C LYS A 3 -9.39 46.50 -11.08
N ASN A 4 -9.40 46.13 -9.84
CA ASN A 4 -8.39 45.24 -9.28
C ASN A 4 -8.59 43.83 -9.82
N ARG A 5 -7.69 43.35 -10.63
CA ARG A 5 -7.59 41.98 -11.07
C ARG A 5 -6.90 41.17 -9.96
N PHE A 6 -7.63 40.31 -9.30
CA PHE A 6 -7.02 39.24 -8.50
C PHE A 6 -6.51 38.14 -9.43
N THR A 7 -5.20 38.08 -9.58
CA THR A 7 -4.53 36.93 -10.20
C THR A 7 -4.29 35.90 -9.09
N VAL A 8 -5.14 34.88 -8.99
CA VAL A 8 -4.89 33.73 -8.13
C VAL A 8 -3.88 32.84 -8.88
N SER A 9 -2.69 32.73 -8.31
CA SER A 9 -1.63 31.85 -8.82
C SER A 9 -2.02 30.39 -8.59
N ALA A 10 -2.52 29.74 -9.63
CA ALA A 10 -2.90 28.32 -9.65
C ALA A 10 -1.72 27.39 -10.01
N THR A 11 -0.48 27.79 -9.67
CA THR A 11 0.72 27.08 -10.17
C THR A 11 1.31 26.05 -9.22
N ALA A 12 0.85 25.97 -7.97
CA ALA A 12 1.42 25.03 -7.01
C ALA A 12 0.73 23.64 -6.97
N GLY A 13 -0.51 23.54 -7.47
CA GLY A 13 -1.29 22.28 -7.41
C GLY A 13 -1.08 21.32 -8.59
N ILE A 14 -0.61 21.85 -9.73
CA ILE A 14 -0.50 21.04 -10.97
C ILE A 14 0.84 20.28 -11.05
N VAL A 15 1.88 20.74 -10.37
CA VAL A 15 3.20 20.10 -10.44
C VAL A 15 3.25 18.75 -9.73
N VAL A 16 2.46 18.54 -8.68
CA VAL A 16 2.44 17.28 -7.91
C VAL A 16 1.69 16.18 -8.66
N VAL A 17 0.63 16.53 -9.43
CA VAL A 17 -0.17 15.55 -10.17
C VAL A 17 0.51 15.14 -11.49
N LEU A 18 1.29 16.03 -12.12
CA LEU A 18 2.01 15.72 -13.36
C LEU A 18 3.26 14.85 -13.15
N LEU A 19 3.89 14.89 -11.95
CA LEU A 19 5.00 14.00 -11.60
C LEU A 19 4.58 12.55 -11.37
N LEU A 20 3.29 12.30 -11.09
CA LEU A 20 2.73 10.96 -10.97
C LEU A 20 2.28 10.36 -12.32
N MET A 21 2.17 11.19 -13.38
CA MET A 21 1.67 10.75 -14.70
C MET A 21 2.75 10.68 -15.78
N GLY A 22 3.93 11.26 -15.57
CA GLY A 22 5.05 11.21 -16.52
C GLY A 22 5.84 9.93 -16.34
N GLY A 23 5.71 8.98 -17.28
CA GLY A 23 6.43 7.71 -17.31
C GLY A 23 7.95 7.89 -17.53
N ILE A 24 8.64 8.33 -16.51
CA ILE A 24 10.10 8.33 -16.42
C ILE A 24 10.46 7.30 -15.35
N GLY A 25 11.35 6.37 -15.70
CA GLY A 25 11.75 5.20 -14.91
C GLY A 25 11.77 5.45 -13.40
N MET A 26 10.80 4.89 -12.70
CA MET A 26 10.55 5.11 -11.28
C MET A 26 11.67 4.63 -10.34
N ASN A 27 12.73 4.02 -10.88
CA ASN A 27 13.84 3.52 -10.08
C ASN A 27 14.76 4.60 -9.50
N ASN A 28 14.63 5.87 -9.92
CA ASN A 28 15.56 6.94 -9.48
C ASN A 28 14.89 8.19 -8.90
N ILE A 29 13.57 8.34 -8.97
CA ILE A 29 12.93 9.61 -8.57
C ILE A 29 12.57 9.65 -7.08
N LEU A 30 12.28 8.52 -6.44
CA LEU A 30 11.96 8.51 -5.00
C LEU A 30 13.19 8.54 -4.09
N PHE A 31 14.40 8.30 -4.64
CA PHE A 31 15.60 8.17 -3.81
C PHE A 31 16.78 9.06 -4.20
N ASN A 32 16.66 9.92 -5.23
CA ASN A 32 17.81 10.68 -5.74
C ASN A 32 17.59 12.18 -5.92
N THR A 33 16.59 12.78 -5.34
CA THR A 33 16.55 14.23 -5.15
C THR A 33 17.20 14.53 -3.80
N GLY A 34 18.30 15.26 -3.79
CA GLY A 34 19.20 15.51 -2.66
C GLY A 34 18.60 16.23 -1.44
N TYR A 35 17.37 15.91 -1.09
CA TYR A 35 16.67 16.27 0.15
C TYR A 35 16.06 15.08 0.87
N ALA A 36 16.17 13.88 0.31
CA ALA A 36 15.90 12.69 1.09
C ALA A 36 17.22 12.26 1.75
N GLN A 37 17.48 12.72 2.97
CA GLN A 37 18.14 11.82 3.89
C GLN A 37 17.48 10.46 3.67
N SER A 38 18.26 9.42 3.35
CA SER A 38 17.71 8.06 3.29
C SER A 38 17.09 7.82 4.67
N ALA A 39 15.79 8.03 4.77
CA ALA A 39 15.05 7.61 5.94
C ALA A 39 15.23 6.10 5.96
N THR A 40 16.12 5.62 6.81
CA THR A 40 16.17 4.21 7.14
C THR A 40 14.82 3.93 7.77
N LEU A 41 13.98 3.14 7.09
CA LEU A 41 12.63 2.84 7.55
C LEU A 41 12.62 2.09 8.90
N GLY A 42 13.82 1.79 9.44
CA GLY A 42 13.98 1.04 10.68
C GLY A 42 13.55 -0.42 10.52
N GLU A 43 13.27 -1.07 11.63
CA GLU A 43 12.73 -2.42 11.63
C GLU A 43 11.26 -2.40 11.20
N PRO A 44 10.82 -3.34 10.35
CA PRO A 44 9.43 -3.43 9.95
C PRO A 44 8.54 -3.80 11.15
N ILE A 45 7.39 -3.15 11.24
CA ILE A 45 6.38 -3.50 12.24
C ILE A 45 5.57 -4.74 11.86
N PHE A 46 5.47 -5.04 10.56
CA PHE A 46 4.86 -6.26 10.05
C PHE A 46 5.82 -6.98 9.11
N VAL A 47 5.84 -8.30 9.24
CA VAL A 47 6.46 -9.22 8.27
C VAL A 47 5.46 -10.32 7.98
N GLU A 48 5.08 -10.49 6.71
CA GLU A 48 4.08 -11.47 6.32
C GLU A 48 4.40 -12.14 4.98
N LYS A 49 3.76 -13.27 4.78
CA LYS A 49 3.74 -14.00 3.51
C LYS A 49 2.32 -14.42 3.20
N GLY A 50 1.97 -14.36 1.93
CA GLY A 50 0.63 -14.71 1.49
C GLY A 50 0.57 -14.98 0.00
N GLY A 51 -0.63 -15.04 -0.50
CA GLY A 51 -0.90 -15.21 -1.93
C GLY A 51 -2.37 -15.07 -2.25
N ASP A 52 -2.62 -14.88 -3.56
CA ASP A 52 -3.95 -14.82 -4.11
C ASP A 52 -4.62 -16.18 -4.06
N THR A 53 -5.89 -16.20 -3.67
CA THR A 53 -6.68 -17.41 -3.53
C THR A 53 -7.72 -17.55 -4.64
N ILE A 54 -8.31 -16.45 -5.10
CA ILE A 54 -9.29 -16.41 -6.17
C ILE A 54 -8.95 -15.25 -7.10
N LYS A 55 -9.03 -15.51 -8.40
CA LYS A 55 -8.88 -14.52 -9.47
C LYS A 55 -10.16 -14.48 -10.28
N ARG A 56 -10.70 -13.28 -10.53
CA ARG A 56 -11.89 -13.06 -11.34
C ARG A 56 -11.70 -11.84 -12.23
N GLU A 57 -11.76 -12.01 -13.55
CA GLU A 57 -11.82 -10.89 -14.49
C GLU A 57 -13.18 -10.20 -14.38
N ILE A 58 -13.18 -8.87 -14.19
CA ILE A 58 -14.38 -8.07 -13.99
C ILE A 58 -14.55 -6.96 -15.05
N GLY A 59 -13.56 -6.80 -15.92
CA GLY A 59 -13.59 -5.84 -17.02
C GLY A 59 -12.30 -5.85 -17.84
N PRO A 60 -12.24 -5.07 -18.91
CA PRO A 60 -11.01 -4.89 -19.67
C PRO A 60 -9.88 -4.40 -18.76
N ASN A 61 -8.76 -5.11 -18.75
CA ASN A 61 -7.59 -4.79 -17.93
C ASN A 61 -7.87 -4.71 -16.42
N THR A 62 -8.98 -5.29 -15.95
CA THR A 62 -9.40 -5.18 -14.56
C THR A 62 -9.72 -6.55 -13.99
N THR A 63 -9.04 -6.91 -12.92
CA THR A 63 -9.19 -8.22 -12.27
C THR A 63 -9.41 -8.02 -10.76
N GLN A 64 -10.36 -8.74 -10.22
CA GLN A 64 -10.58 -8.85 -8.77
C GLN A 64 -9.83 -10.08 -8.24
N TYR A 65 -9.16 -9.90 -7.13
CA TYR A 65 -8.49 -10.96 -6.39
C TYR A 65 -9.01 -11.04 -4.97
N THR A 66 -9.03 -12.25 -4.41
CA THR A 66 -9.02 -12.45 -2.96
C THR A 66 -7.66 -13.00 -2.55
N PHE A 67 -7.25 -12.71 -1.35
CA PHE A 67 -5.96 -13.14 -0.83
C PHE A 67 -6.03 -13.51 0.64
N THR A 68 -5.05 -14.30 1.07
CA THR A 68 -4.80 -14.60 2.49
C THR A 68 -3.32 -14.48 2.79
N SER A 69 -3.00 -14.09 4.01
CA SER A 69 -1.63 -14.08 4.50
C SER A 69 -1.54 -14.43 5.97
N ASN A 70 -0.33 -14.75 6.41
CA ASN A 70 0.03 -14.94 7.80
C ASN A 70 1.33 -14.22 8.08
N GLY A 71 1.47 -13.69 9.28
CA GLY A 71 2.66 -12.95 9.64
C GLY A 71 2.79 -12.67 11.13
N THR A 72 3.77 -11.83 11.42
CA THR A 72 4.02 -11.32 12.77
C THR A 72 4.02 -9.79 12.75
N MET A 73 3.45 -9.19 13.78
CA MET A 73 3.52 -7.76 14.08
C MET A 73 4.42 -7.57 15.30
N ASN A 74 5.31 -6.57 15.24
CA ASN A 74 6.30 -6.26 16.28
C ASN A 74 7.12 -7.49 16.70
N GLY A 75 7.36 -8.43 15.77
CA GLY A 75 8.16 -9.63 15.96
C GLY A 75 7.52 -10.75 16.80
N ASN A 76 6.39 -10.53 17.46
CA ASN A 76 5.82 -11.50 18.40
C ASN A 76 4.30 -11.67 18.36
N ILE A 77 3.55 -10.81 17.73
CA ILE A 77 2.08 -10.94 17.61
C ILE A 77 1.76 -11.64 16.30
N GLU A 78 1.48 -12.94 16.36
CA GLU A 78 1.06 -13.71 15.19
C GLU A 78 -0.35 -13.32 14.76
N TYR A 79 -0.55 -13.17 13.44
CA TYR A 79 -1.82 -12.83 12.84
C TYR A 79 -2.05 -13.52 11.50
N SER A 80 -3.28 -13.49 11.05
CA SER A 80 -3.69 -13.78 9.68
C SER A 80 -4.39 -12.56 9.08
N LYS A 81 -4.32 -12.41 7.75
CA LYS A 81 -5.12 -11.46 6.98
C LYS A 81 -5.94 -12.20 5.94
N ALA A 82 -7.11 -11.67 5.66
CA ALA A 82 -7.91 -12.02 4.51
C ALA A 82 -8.51 -10.74 3.93
N GLY A 83 -8.61 -10.68 2.59
CA GLY A 83 -9.13 -9.50 1.94
C GLY A 83 -9.34 -9.69 0.44
N GLU A 84 -9.71 -8.62 -0.20
CA GLU A 84 -9.87 -8.55 -1.64
C GLU A 84 -9.33 -7.23 -2.19
N TYR A 85 -8.96 -7.24 -3.47
CA TYR A 85 -8.53 -6.07 -4.18
C TYR A 85 -8.91 -6.12 -5.66
N VAL A 86 -8.95 -4.95 -6.26
CA VAL A 86 -9.10 -4.77 -7.70
C VAL A 86 -7.76 -4.31 -8.25
N SER A 87 -7.28 -5.06 -9.24
CA SER A 87 -6.04 -4.79 -9.98
C SER A 87 -6.38 -4.24 -11.36
N ILE A 88 -5.79 -3.12 -11.71
CA ILE A 88 -5.95 -2.47 -13.01
C ILE A 88 -4.60 -2.49 -13.72
N SER A 89 -4.53 -3.23 -14.84
CA SER A 89 -3.33 -3.25 -15.68
C SER A 89 -3.09 -1.89 -16.34
N LYS A 90 -1.87 -1.40 -16.23
CA LYS A 90 -1.40 -0.14 -16.84
C LYS A 90 -0.47 -0.40 -18.03
N GLY A 91 -0.32 -1.65 -18.46
CA GLY A 91 0.65 -2.07 -19.47
C GLY A 91 2.06 -2.23 -18.91
N ASN A 92 2.95 -2.83 -19.71
CA ASN A 92 4.35 -3.06 -19.35
C ASN A 92 4.56 -3.77 -17.99
N ASN A 93 3.71 -4.76 -17.69
CA ASN A 93 3.68 -5.48 -16.41
C ASN A 93 3.39 -4.59 -15.17
N MET A 94 2.94 -3.36 -15.39
CA MET A 94 2.55 -2.49 -14.28
C MET A 94 1.08 -2.67 -13.94
N THR A 95 0.76 -2.74 -12.64
CA THR A 95 -0.62 -2.68 -12.13
C THR A 95 -0.75 -1.57 -11.09
N PHE A 96 -1.98 -1.09 -10.96
CA PHE A 96 -2.44 -0.31 -9.84
C PHE A 96 -3.53 -1.09 -9.12
N ASP A 97 -3.34 -1.33 -7.84
CA ASP A 97 -4.19 -2.17 -7.04
C ASP A 97 -4.77 -1.38 -5.87
N GLN A 98 -6.04 -1.63 -5.59
CA GLN A 98 -6.75 -1.03 -4.47
C GLN A 98 -7.61 -2.08 -3.79
N GLY A 99 -7.50 -2.19 -2.47
CA GLY A 99 -8.19 -3.22 -1.75
C GLY A 99 -8.45 -2.93 -0.28
N HIS A 100 -9.02 -3.93 0.36
CA HIS A 100 -9.31 -3.90 1.79
C HIS A 100 -9.28 -5.31 2.36
N GLY A 101 -9.20 -5.38 3.68
CA GLY A 101 -9.22 -6.66 4.36
C GLY A 101 -9.34 -6.52 5.87
N VAL A 102 -9.23 -7.68 6.51
CA VAL A 102 -9.23 -7.80 7.96
C VAL A 102 -7.98 -8.54 8.39
N LEU A 103 -7.29 -7.99 9.37
CA LEU A 103 -6.23 -8.61 10.13
C LEU A 103 -6.84 -9.18 11.41
N THR A 104 -6.57 -10.43 11.73
CA THR A 104 -7.06 -11.09 12.94
C THR A 104 -5.89 -11.73 13.67
N THR A 105 -5.78 -11.53 14.98
CA THR A 105 -4.78 -12.24 15.79
C THR A 105 -4.97 -13.75 15.68
N LYS A 106 -3.91 -14.54 15.79
CA LYS A 106 -3.96 -15.99 15.62
C LYS A 106 -4.93 -16.67 16.59
N ASP A 107 -5.09 -16.13 17.77
CA ASP A 107 -6.06 -16.62 18.77
C ASP A 107 -7.51 -16.18 18.49
N GLY A 108 -7.73 -15.36 17.46
CA GLY A 108 -9.04 -14.85 17.05
C GLY A 108 -9.62 -13.80 17.98
N SER A 109 -8.87 -13.36 19.01
CA SER A 109 -9.39 -12.47 20.05
C SER A 109 -9.57 -11.01 19.59
N GLU A 110 -8.82 -10.57 18.59
CA GLU A 110 -8.81 -9.18 18.15
C GLU A 110 -8.73 -9.08 16.63
N ALA A 111 -9.32 -8.02 16.09
CA ALA A 111 -9.31 -7.74 14.66
C ALA A 111 -9.05 -6.26 14.37
N ALA A 112 -8.46 -5.98 13.21
CA ALA A 112 -8.29 -4.65 12.64
C ALA A 112 -8.71 -4.68 11.18
N ASN A 113 -9.49 -3.68 10.75
CA ASN A 113 -9.78 -3.45 9.34
C ASN A 113 -8.64 -2.64 8.71
N TYR A 114 -8.41 -2.85 7.42
CA TYR A 114 -7.50 -2.02 6.67
C TYR A 114 -7.94 -1.84 5.23
N THR A 115 -7.51 -0.73 4.65
CA THR A 115 -7.58 -0.47 3.21
C THR A 115 -6.18 -0.22 2.70
N PHE A 116 -5.93 -0.49 1.42
CA PHE A 116 -4.62 -0.26 0.83
C PHE A 116 -4.71 0.18 -0.62
N ILE A 117 -3.63 0.81 -1.07
CA ILE A 117 -3.32 1.07 -2.46
C ILE A 117 -1.89 0.64 -2.74
N GLU A 118 -1.65 0.08 -3.92
CA GLU A 118 -0.31 -0.33 -4.32
C GLU A 118 -0.07 -0.17 -5.82
N VAL A 119 1.20 -0.17 -6.19
CA VAL A 119 1.68 -0.35 -7.55
C VAL A 119 2.60 -1.55 -7.59
N SER A 120 2.46 -2.36 -8.65
CA SER A 120 3.30 -3.52 -8.90
C SER A 120 3.91 -3.49 -10.30
N ASN A 121 5.07 -4.09 -10.45
CA ASN A 121 5.73 -4.29 -11.76
C ASN A 121 5.86 -5.79 -12.13
N GLY A 122 5.08 -6.65 -11.50
CA GLY A 122 5.09 -8.09 -11.71
C GLY A 122 6.15 -8.88 -10.92
N THR A 123 7.14 -8.21 -10.34
CA THR A 123 8.18 -8.85 -9.51
C THR A 123 8.28 -8.25 -8.11
N ALA A 124 7.81 -7.03 -7.96
CA ALA A 124 7.79 -6.31 -6.71
C ALA A 124 6.59 -5.36 -6.67
N TYR A 125 6.17 -5.03 -5.47
CA TYR A 125 5.11 -4.07 -5.23
C TYR A 125 5.45 -3.16 -4.05
N GLN A 126 4.82 -2.02 -4.03
CA GLN A 126 4.91 -1.04 -2.95
C GLN A 126 3.62 -0.26 -2.82
N GLY A 127 3.31 0.17 -1.62
CA GLY A 127 2.05 0.87 -1.37
C GLY A 127 1.94 1.43 0.03
N ALA A 128 0.70 1.78 0.36
CA ALA A 128 0.33 2.25 1.69
C ALA A 128 -0.98 1.60 2.16
N SER A 129 -1.10 1.38 3.46
CA SER A 129 -2.31 0.88 4.10
C SER A 129 -2.72 1.78 5.25
N ALA A 130 -4.03 1.98 5.39
CA ALA A 130 -4.63 2.63 6.55
C ALA A 130 -5.36 1.56 7.38
N TYR A 131 -5.00 1.48 8.67
CA TYR A 131 -5.61 0.54 9.62
C TYR A 131 -6.55 1.26 10.57
N SER A 132 -7.58 0.54 11.00
CA SER A 132 -8.49 0.96 12.07
C SER A 132 -8.94 -0.23 12.90
N THR A 133 -9.03 -0.06 14.20
CA THR A 133 -9.50 -1.09 15.14
C THR A 133 -10.15 -0.45 16.36
N ASN A 134 -11.06 -1.16 16.97
CA ASN A 134 -11.59 -0.86 18.30
C ASN A 134 -10.93 -1.73 19.40
N SER A 135 -9.92 -2.50 19.05
CA SER A 135 -9.16 -3.31 20.00
C SER A 135 -8.48 -2.44 21.05
N THR A 136 -8.51 -2.87 22.29
CA THR A 136 -7.79 -2.26 23.41
C THR A 136 -6.58 -3.09 23.86
N GLY A 137 -6.30 -4.20 23.19
CA GLY A 137 -5.23 -5.14 23.50
C GLY A 137 -4.08 -5.08 22.51
N LYS A 138 -3.71 -6.24 21.96
CA LYS A 138 -2.55 -6.44 21.09
C LYS A 138 -2.58 -5.56 19.83
N LEU A 139 -3.78 -5.32 19.27
CA LEU A 139 -3.96 -4.55 18.05
C LEU A 139 -4.29 -3.07 18.29
N SER A 140 -4.31 -2.60 19.54
CA SER A 140 -4.68 -1.22 19.87
C SER A 140 -3.80 -0.16 19.17
N SER A 141 -2.54 -0.48 18.91
CA SER A 141 -1.61 0.39 18.17
C SER A 141 -1.98 0.56 16.69
N LEU A 142 -2.89 -0.24 16.15
CA LEU A 142 -3.36 -0.15 14.77
C LEU A 142 -4.53 0.81 14.60
N ASN A 143 -4.98 1.48 15.66
CA ASN A 143 -6.10 2.39 15.55
C ASN A 143 -5.70 3.70 14.87
N ASN A 144 -6.26 3.93 13.67
CA ASN A 144 -6.03 5.13 12.85
C ASN A 144 -4.56 5.36 12.47
N ILE A 145 -3.84 4.31 12.12
CA ILE A 145 -2.46 4.43 11.63
C ILE A 145 -2.37 4.29 10.11
N LEU A 146 -1.37 4.93 9.54
CA LEU A 146 -0.93 4.76 8.18
C LEU A 146 0.42 4.03 8.19
N VAL A 147 0.56 3.05 7.31
CA VAL A 147 1.83 2.32 7.09
C VAL A 147 2.18 2.34 5.61
N ILE A 148 3.46 2.31 5.31
CA ILE A 148 3.97 2.03 3.97
C ILE A 148 4.47 0.61 3.92
N PHE A 149 4.41 0.01 2.74
CA PHE A 149 4.86 -1.36 2.56
C PHE A 149 5.55 -1.58 1.22
N LYS A 150 6.35 -2.62 1.15
CA LYS A 150 6.96 -3.14 -0.07
C LYS A 150 7.28 -4.62 0.08
N GLY A 151 7.43 -5.29 -1.05
CA GLY A 151 7.88 -6.67 -1.06
C GLY A 151 8.01 -7.25 -2.47
N PRO A 152 8.66 -8.40 -2.58
CA PRO A 152 8.66 -9.20 -3.80
C PRO A 152 7.35 -9.95 -3.98
N THR A 153 6.99 -10.18 -5.23
CA THR A 153 5.92 -11.09 -5.63
C THR A 153 6.44 -12.03 -6.73
N ASN A 154 5.71 -13.08 -7.03
CA ASN A 154 5.99 -13.97 -8.14
C ASN A 154 4.77 -14.11 -9.07
N GLU A 155 4.96 -14.75 -10.21
CA GLU A 155 3.90 -14.95 -11.23
C GLU A 155 2.70 -15.74 -10.73
N SER A 156 2.84 -16.50 -9.64
CA SER A 156 1.75 -17.24 -9.01
C SER A 156 0.94 -16.40 -8.00
N GLY A 157 1.25 -15.10 -7.85
CA GLY A 157 0.59 -14.21 -6.87
C GLY A 157 1.03 -14.42 -5.42
N ASN A 158 2.07 -15.24 -5.18
CA ASN A 158 2.65 -15.35 -3.85
C ASN A 158 3.55 -14.16 -3.56
N TYR A 159 3.48 -13.64 -2.36
CA TYR A 159 4.22 -12.47 -1.94
C TYR A 159 4.85 -12.60 -0.55
N ALA A 160 5.84 -11.77 -0.31
CA ALA A 160 6.37 -11.47 1.02
C ALA A 160 6.31 -9.96 1.22
N LEU A 161 5.90 -9.51 2.39
CA LEU A 161 5.58 -8.12 2.69
C LEU A 161 6.28 -7.68 3.97
N GLU A 162 6.88 -6.51 3.89
CA GLU A 162 7.36 -5.75 5.06
C GLU A 162 6.64 -4.41 5.12
N GLN A 163 6.22 -3.98 6.32
CA GLN A 163 5.50 -2.74 6.52
C GLN A 163 6.10 -1.92 7.66
N TRP A 164 6.08 -0.60 7.51
CA TRP A 164 6.62 0.37 8.45
C TRP A 164 5.61 1.46 8.74
N HIS A 165 5.66 2.04 9.93
CA HIS A 165 4.89 3.24 10.21
C HIS A 165 5.24 4.36 9.24
N TRP A 166 4.22 5.07 8.79
CA TRP A 166 4.39 6.35 8.13
C TRP A 166 4.48 7.43 9.25
N ASN A 167 5.69 7.91 9.52
CA ASN A 167 5.95 8.98 10.49
C ASN A 167 6.10 10.31 9.79
#